data_6e029233524e90e47731fabb71c988a9
#
_entry.id   6e029233524e90e47731fabb71c988a9
#
_cell.length_a   1.000
_cell.length_b   1.000
_cell.length_c   1.000
_cell.angle_alpha   90.00
_cell.angle_beta   90.00
_cell.angle_gamma   90.00
#
_symmetry.space_group_name_H-M   'P 1'
#
loop_
_entity.id
_entity.type
_entity.pdbx_description
1 polymer ?
#
loop_
_entity_poly.entity_id
_entity_poly.type
_entity_poly.pdbx_seq_one_letter_code
_entity_poly.pdbx_strand_id
1 'polypeptide(L)'
;METTTLVQIIKAIVEFLEEKGHTVFNHGTDSFESVDYPDFGHPVAYDVESKKADLGIVICGSGNGIAMTVNKHQDIRAALCWTKEIAALARQHNDANIISIPARYTSIQQAVEMVDTFLNTPFEGGRHGNRVKKIACK
;
A
#
# COMPACT_ATOMS: atom_id res chain seq x y z
N MET A 1 -13.46 -12.08 -7.28
CA MET A 1 -12.12 -12.60 -7.20
C MET A 1 -11.92 -13.48 -5.99
N GLU A 2 -11.17 -14.49 -6.18
CA GLU A 2 -10.93 -15.44 -5.12
C GLU A 2 -9.81 -15.02 -4.20
N THR A 3 -9.96 -15.33 -2.92
CA THR A 3 -8.96 -15.08 -1.88
C THR A 3 -7.62 -15.72 -2.23
N THR A 4 -7.63 -16.82 -3.00
CA THR A 4 -6.43 -17.51 -3.47
C THR A 4 -5.48 -16.58 -4.21
N THR A 5 -6.01 -15.73 -5.12
CA THR A 5 -5.18 -14.78 -5.87
C THR A 5 -4.60 -13.71 -4.94
N LEU A 6 -5.38 -13.25 -3.98
CA LEU A 6 -4.92 -12.29 -2.98
C LEU A 6 -3.73 -12.85 -2.19
N VAL A 7 -3.84 -14.09 -1.70
CA VAL A 7 -2.78 -14.75 -0.96
C VAL A 7 -1.51 -14.90 -1.81
N GLN A 8 -1.67 -15.26 -3.08
CA GLN A 8 -0.54 -15.41 -4.01
C GLN A 8 0.18 -14.10 -4.24
N ILE A 9 -0.55 -13.00 -4.38
CA ILE A 9 0.03 -11.66 -4.57
C ILE A 9 0.78 -11.23 -3.31
N ILE A 10 0.19 -11.42 -2.13
CA ILE A 10 0.85 -11.10 -0.85
C ILE A 10 2.17 -11.86 -0.75
N LYS A 11 2.14 -13.15 -1.01
CA LYS A 11 3.33 -14.00 -0.92
C LYS A 11 4.43 -13.53 -1.86
N ALA A 12 4.09 -13.22 -3.11
CA ALA A 12 5.05 -12.74 -4.11
C ALA A 12 5.67 -11.42 -3.69
N ILE A 13 4.88 -10.50 -3.14
CA ILE A 13 5.38 -9.20 -2.67
C ILE A 13 6.32 -9.39 -1.47
N VAL A 14 5.96 -10.24 -0.51
CA VAL A 14 6.81 -10.50 0.66
C VAL A 14 8.15 -11.09 0.21
N GLU A 15 8.14 -12.07 -0.67
CA GLU A 15 9.36 -12.68 -1.21
C GLU A 15 10.24 -11.64 -1.91
N PHE A 16 9.64 -10.79 -2.75
CA PHE A 16 10.35 -9.73 -3.44
C PHE A 16 11.01 -8.76 -2.47
N LEU A 17 10.27 -8.31 -1.46
CA LEU A 17 10.77 -7.35 -0.47
C LEU A 17 11.94 -7.94 0.34
N GLU A 18 11.82 -9.18 0.76
CA GLU A 18 12.86 -9.86 1.53
C GLU A 18 14.12 -10.05 0.70
N GLU A 19 13.99 -10.39 -0.58
CA GLU A 19 15.13 -10.52 -1.50
C GLU A 19 15.86 -9.18 -1.68
N LYS A 20 15.15 -8.06 -1.58
CA LYS A 20 15.73 -6.72 -1.69
C LYS A 20 16.28 -6.20 -0.36
N GLY A 21 16.21 -6.99 0.70
CA GLY A 21 16.76 -6.63 2.00
C GLY A 21 15.85 -5.84 2.91
N HIS A 22 14.56 -5.74 2.57
CA HIS A 22 13.58 -5.07 3.43
C HIS A 22 13.14 -5.96 4.58
N THR A 23 12.87 -5.36 5.73
CA THR A 23 12.20 -6.05 6.85
C THR A 23 10.70 -5.90 6.65
N VAL A 24 9.98 -7.02 6.66
CA VAL A 24 8.54 -7.05 6.39
C VAL A 24 7.78 -7.44 7.66
N PHE A 25 6.81 -6.58 8.03
CA PHE A 25 5.82 -6.90 9.06
C PHE A 25 4.53 -7.28 8.36
N ASN A 26 4.25 -8.58 8.27
CA ASN A 26 3.12 -9.08 7.49
C ASN A 26 1.88 -9.26 8.38
N HIS A 27 0.89 -8.37 8.20
CA HIS A 27 -0.40 -8.44 8.87
C HIS A 27 -1.46 -9.13 8.02
N GLY A 28 -1.09 -9.65 6.85
CA GLY A 28 -2.01 -10.30 5.93
C GLY A 28 -2.47 -11.66 6.41
N THR A 29 -3.43 -12.22 5.68
CA THR A 29 -3.96 -13.55 5.97
C THR A 29 -3.29 -14.61 5.10
N ASP A 30 -3.05 -15.78 5.71
CA ASP A 30 -2.63 -16.97 4.97
C ASP A 30 -3.83 -17.86 4.65
N SER A 31 -5.02 -17.49 5.11
CA SER A 31 -6.25 -18.24 4.90
C SER A 31 -6.86 -17.96 3.54
N PHE A 32 -7.46 -18.98 2.92
CA PHE A 32 -8.27 -18.83 1.72
C PHE A 32 -9.71 -18.44 2.02
N GLU A 33 -10.04 -18.28 3.30
CA GLU A 33 -11.37 -17.81 3.71
C GLU A 33 -11.49 -16.30 3.55
N SER A 34 -12.70 -15.84 3.30
CA SER A 34 -13.01 -14.42 3.23
C SER A 34 -12.80 -13.76 4.60
N VAL A 35 -12.21 -12.56 4.59
CA VAL A 35 -11.93 -11.81 5.82
C VAL A 35 -12.44 -10.38 5.71
N ASP A 36 -12.61 -9.72 6.85
CA ASP A 36 -12.95 -8.31 6.91
C ASP A 36 -11.67 -7.48 6.71
N TYR A 37 -11.54 -6.85 5.55
CA TYR A 37 -10.32 -6.14 5.19
C TYR A 37 -9.91 -5.05 6.19
N PRO A 38 -10.83 -4.34 6.90
CA PRO A 38 -10.38 -3.35 7.89
C PRO A 38 -9.54 -3.94 9.02
N ASP A 39 -9.78 -5.20 9.39
CA ASP A 39 -9.00 -5.88 10.43
C ASP A 39 -7.54 -6.03 10.04
N PHE A 40 -7.24 -6.01 8.75
CA PHE A 40 -5.88 -6.11 8.23
C PHE A 40 -5.31 -4.76 7.80
N GLY A 41 -6.17 -3.79 7.50
CA GLY A 41 -5.74 -2.45 7.11
C GLY A 41 -5.27 -1.60 8.29
N HIS A 42 -6.04 -1.56 9.37
CA HIS A 42 -5.71 -0.73 10.52
C HIS A 42 -4.33 -1.04 11.13
N PRO A 43 -3.91 -2.31 11.29
CA PRO A 43 -2.57 -2.61 11.80
C PRO A 43 -1.45 -2.03 10.93
N VAL A 44 -1.61 -2.05 9.61
CA VAL A 44 -0.63 -1.44 8.69
C VAL A 44 -0.56 0.06 8.92
N ALA A 45 -1.72 0.72 9.02
CA ALA A 45 -1.77 2.16 9.27
C ALA A 45 -1.09 2.52 10.59
N TYR A 46 -1.33 1.76 11.66
CA TYR A 46 -0.68 1.98 12.95
C TYR A 46 0.83 1.84 12.86
N ASP A 47 1.32 0.85 12.14
CA ASP A 47 2.77 0.65 11.99
C ASP A 47 3.42 1.81 11.25
N VAL A 48 2.77 2.34 10.21
CA VAL A 48 3.30 3.48 9.46
C VAL A 48 3.21 4.78 10.27
N GLU A 49 2.09 5.02 10.94
CA GLU A 49 1.92 6.22 11.77
C GLU A 49 2.91 6.27 12.92
N SER A 50 3.18 5.13 13.55
CA SER A 50 4.09 5.02 14.70
C SER A 50 5.57 5.00 14.30
N LYS A 51 5.87 5.00 13.00
CA LYS A 51 7.22 4.89 12.46
C LYS A 51 7.88 3.55 12.69
N LYS A 52 7.13 2.53 13.08
CA LYS A 52 7.61 1.16 13.11
C LYS A 52 7.94 0.67 11.70
N ALA A 53 7.15 1.09 10.73
CA ALA A 53 7.39 0.86 9.30
C ALA A 53 7.51 2.20 8.58
N ASP A 54 8.34 2.24 7.56
CA ASP A 54 8.54 3.46 6.75
C ASP A 54 7.40 3.65 5.74
N LEU A 55 6.97 2.57 5.13
CA LEU A 55 5.92 2.55 4.11
C LEU A 55 5.03 1.33 4.31
N GLY A 56 3.81 1.39 3.80
CA GLY A 56 2.86 0.29 3.89
C GLY A 56 2.34 -0.16 2.54
N ILE A 57 1.89 -1.40 2.50
CA ILE A 57 1.28 -2.00 1.32
C ILE A 57 -0.01 -2.67 1.79
N VAL A 58 -1.13 -2.27 1.20
CA VAL A 58 -2.44 -2.89 1.50
C VAL A 58 -3.06 -3.42 0.22
N ILE A 59 -3.77 -4.53 0.32
CA ILE A 59 -4.27 -5.26 -0.83
C ILE A 59 -5.67 -5.78 -0.51
N CYS A 60 -6.62 -5.50 -1.37
CA CYS A 60 -7.92 -6.19 -1.34
C CYS A 60 -8.44 -6.32 -2.77
N GLY A 61 -9.62 -6.88 -2.97
CA GLY A 61 -10.14 -7.17 -4.30
C GLY A 61 -10.09 -6.00 -5.26
N SER A 62 -10.67 -4.87 -4.89
CA SER A 62 -10.64 -3.64 -5.70
C SER A 62 -9.61 -2.63 -5.21
N GLY A 63 -9.05 -2.84 -4.04
CA GLY A 63 -8.16 -1.88 -3.38
C GLY A 63 -8.89 -0.70 -2.75
N ASN A 64 -10.20 -0.53 -3.02
CA ASN A 64 -10.96 0.63 -2.55
C ASN A 64 -11.21 0.60 -1.06
N GLY A 65 -11.81 -0.46 -0.54
CA GLY A 65 -12.21 -0.54 0.85
C GLY A 65 -11.04 -0.44 1.80
N ILE A 66 -9.95 -1.12 1.49
CA ILE A 66 -8.77 -1.08 2.36
C ILE A 66 -8.06 0.28 2.28
N ALA A 67 -8.08 0.94 1.12
CA ALA A 67 -7.56 2.31 1.00
C ALA A 67 -8.39 3.28 1.85
N MET A 68 -9.71 3.17 1.80
CA MET A 68 -10.60 4.00 2.61
C MET A 68 -10.33 3.78 4.10
N THR A 69 -10.10 2.53 4.49
CA THR A 69 -9.82 2.16 5.89
C THR A 69 -8.56 2.87 6.40
N VAL A 70 -7.44 2.71 5.70
CA VAL A 70 -6.17 3.27 6.19
C VAL A 70 -6.16 4.79 6.09
N ASN A 71 -6.88 5.37 5.13
CA ASN A 71 -6.97 6.83 5.00
C ASN A 71 -7.82 7.51 6.09
N LYS A 72 -8.47 6.76 6.97
CA LYS A 72 -9.11 7.32 8.16
C LYS A 72 -8.09 7.78 9.20
N HIS A 73 -6.86 7.31 9.10
CA HIS A 73 -5.77 7.72 9.97
C HIS A 73 -5.15 9.00 9.42
N GLN A 74 -5.05 10.04 10.25
CA GLN A 74 -4.69 11.39 9.78
C GLN A 74 -3.30 11.50 9.17
N ASP A 75 -2.37 10.66 9.58
CA ASP A 75 -1.02 10.69 9.05
C ASP A 75 -0.80 9.72 7.89
N ILE A 76 -1.88 9.07 7.42
CA ILE A 76 -1.81 8.14 6.31
C ILE A 76 -2.28 8.80 5.01
N ARG A 77 -1.51 8.60 3.96
CA ARG A 77 -1.86 8.96 2.58
C ARG A 77 -1.69 7.70 1.74
N ALA A 78 -2.79 6.96 1.61
CA ALA A 78 -2.80 5.73 0.82
C ALA A 78 -3.32 6.01 -0.57
N ALA A 79 -2.59 5.56 -1.56
CA ALA A 79 -2.93 5.74 -2.96
C ALA A 79 -3.33 4.40 -3.58
N LEU A 80 -4.50 4.36 -4.19
CA LEU A 80 -4.96 3.21 -4.97
C LEU A 80 -4.30 3.27 -6.33
N CYS A 81 -3.49 2.28 -6.65
CA CYS A 81 -2.68 2.28 -7.87
C CYS A 81 -3.02 1.11 -8.77
N TRP A 82 -3.19 1.40 -10.06
CA TRP A 82 -3.44 0.42 -11.11
C TRP A 82 -2.23 0.20 -12.02
N THR A 83 -1.30 1.15 -12.04
CA THR A 83 -0.10 1.09 -12.87
C THR A 83 1.10 1.60 -12.09
N LYS A 84 2.29 1.23 -12.54
CA LYS A 84 3.52 1.73 -11.91
C LYS A 84 3.68 3.24 -12.08
N GLU A 85 3.15 3.81 -13.17
CA GLU A 85 3.18 5.25 -13.40
C GLU A 85 2.39 6.00 -12.32
N ILE A 86 1.21 5.48 -11.96
CA ILE A 86 0.40 6.07 -10.88
C ILE A 86 1.09 5.89 -9.52
N ALA A 87 1.73 4.75 -9.31
CA ALA A 87 2.50 4.51 -8.08
C ALA A 87 3.64 5.52 -7.94
N ALA A 88 4.33 5.82 -9.04
CA ALA A 88 5.38 6.84 -9.05
C ALA A 88 4.82 8.23 -8.71
N LEU A 89 3.71 8.63 -9.32
CA LEU A 89 3.08 9.93 -9.08
C LEU A 89 2.58 10.05 -7.63
N ALA A 90 2.07 8.97 -7.05
CA ALA A 90 1.63 8.96 -5.66
C ALA A 90 2.77 9.33 -4.71
N ARG A 91 3.98 8.85 -5.01
CA ARG A 91 5.17 9.22 -4.24
C ARG A 91 5.63 10.64 -4.56
N GLN A 92 5.83 10.93 -5.84
CA GLN A 92 6.41 12.21 -6.29
C GLN A 92 5.57 13.41 -5.87
N HIS A 93 4.26 13.32 -6.01
CA HIS A 93 3.36 14.47 -5.83
C HIS A 93 2.63 14.46 -4.48
N ASN A 94 2.30 13.30 -3.95
CA ASN A 94 1.43 13.20 -2.78
C ASN A 94 2.14 12.70 -1.54
N ASP A 95 3.40 12.35 -1.64
CA ASP A 95 4.15 11.71 -0.53
C ASP A 95 3.33 10.58 0.10
N ALA A 96 2.72 9.75 -0.75
CA ALA A 96 1.94 8.64 -0.28
C ALA A 96 2.81 7.69 0.55
N ASN A 97 2.33 7.29 1.70
CA ASN A 97 3.08 6.38 2.57
C ASN A 97 2.50 4.97 2.61
N ILE A 98 1.37 4.76 1.94
CA ILE A 98 0.81 3.43 1.72
C ILE A 98 0.35 3.32 0.27
N ILE A 99 0.64 2.18 -0.38
CA ILE A 99 0.08 1.84 -1.67
C ILE A 99 -1.03 0.81 -1.48
N SER A 100 -2.16 1.00 -2.16
CA SER A 100 -3.28 0.05 -2.18
C SER A 100 -3.36 -0.61 -3.55
N ILE A 101 -3.41 -1.93 -3.57
CA ILE A 101 -3.37 -2.73 -4.79
C ILE A 101 -4.69 -3.48 -5.00
N PRO A 102 -5.32 -3.34 -6.19
CA PRO A 102 -6.56 -4.05 -6.51
C PRO A 102 -6.24 -5.47 -7.02
N ALA A 103 -6.24 -6.45 -6.13
CA ALA A 103 -5.83 -7.82 -6.44
C ALA A 103 -6.61 -8.46 -7.57
N ARG A 104 -7.91 -8.12 -7.74
CA ARG A 104 -8.74 -8.66 -8.81
C ARG A 104 -8.32 -8.24 -10.21
N TYR A 105 -7.65 -7.11 -10.31
CA TYR A 105 -7.38 -6.43 -11.58
C TYR A 105 -5.89 -6.30 -11.84
N THR A 106 -5.06 -6.99 -11.06
CA THR A 106 -3.61 -6.84 -11.11
C THR A 106 -2.96 -8.22 -11.16
N SER A 107 -2.05 -8.43 -12.12
CA SER A 107 -1.24 -9.64 -12.14
C SER A 107 -0.17 -9.57 -11.04
N ILE A 108 0.41 -10.71 -10.70
CA ILE A 108 1.51 -10.78 -9.74
C ILE A 108 2.67 -9.88 -10.20
N GLN A 109 3.03 -9.96 -11.49
CA GLN A 109 4.12 -9.16 -12.04
C GLN A 109 3.83 -7.66 -11.93
N GLN A 110 2.61 -7.22 -12.26
CA GLN A 110 2.22 -5.82 -12.14
C GLN A 110 2.26 -5.35 -10.68
N ALA A 111 1.78 -6.17 -9.75
CA ALA A 111 1.79 -5.84 -8.33
C ALA A 111 3.23 -5.62 -7.83
N VAL A 112 4.15 -6.52 -8.18
CA VAL A 112 5.55 -6.41 -7.79
C VAL A 112 6.19 -5.17 -8.42
N GLU A 113 5.92 -4.88 -9.70
CA GLU A 113 6.43 -3.68 -10.37
C GLU A 113 5.94 -2.40 -9.71
N MET A 114 4.66 -2.35 -9.32
CA MET A 114 4.11 -1.19 -8.63
C MET A 114 4.76 -0.98 -7.27
N VAL A 115 4.96 -2.04 -6.52
CA VAL A 115 5.62 -1.99 -5.21
C VAL A 115 7.06 -1.51 -5.36
N ASP A 116 7.81 -2.07 -6.31
CA ASP A 116 9.19 -1.69 -6.58
C ASP A 116 9.28 -0.19 -6.90
N THR A 117 8.42 0.28 -7.80
CA THR A 117 8.37 1.69 -8.19
C THR A 117 8.02 2.57 -6.99
N PHE A 118 7.02 2.17 -6.21
CA PHE A 118 6.58 2.92 -5.03
C PHE A 118 7.71 3.08 -4.01
N LEU A 119 8.44 2.00 -3.72
CA LEU A 119 9.51 2.02 -2.73
C LEU A 119 10.72 2.84 -3.16
N ASN A 120 10.98 2.93 -4.46
CA ASN A 120 12.19 3.56 -5.00
C ASN A 120 11.98 4.97 -5.54
N THR A 121 10.78 5.53 -5.41
CA THR A 121 10.46 6.86 -5.92
C THR A 121 10.38 7.86 -4.76
N PRO A 122 11.23 8.90 -4.75
CA PRO A 122 11.20 9.91 -3.68
C PRO A 122 10.09 10.93 -3.89
N PHE A 123 9.71 11.61 -2.81
CA PHE A 123 8.84 12.77 -2.87
C PHE A 123 9.59 13.96 -3.45
N GLU A 124 8.98 14.65 -4.41
CA GLU A 124 9.60 15.81 -5.06
C GLU A 124 9.61 17.07 -4.20
N GLY A 125 8.67 17.18 -3.28
CA GLY A 125 8.56 18.37 -2.43
C GLY A 125 8.06 19.59 -3.19
N GLY A 126 8.68 20.75 -2.93
CA GLY A 126 8.30 22.02 -3.59
C GLY A 126 6.84 22.37 -3.36
N ARG A 127 6.13 22.76 -4.44
CA ARG A 127 4.72 23.14 -4.37
C ARG A 127 3.81 22.03 -3.86
N HIS A 128 4.23 20.77 -4.03
CA HIS A 128 3.43 19.62 -3.58
C HIS A 128 3.38 19.54 -2.05
N GLY A 129 4.40 20.04 -1.36
CA GLY A 129 4.47 20.02 0.08
C GLY A 129 3.31 20.74 0.76
N ASN A 130 2.91 21.91 0.24
CA ASN A 130 1.77 22.66 0.77
C ASN A 130 0.47 21.88 0.65
N ARG A 131 0.27 21.21 -0.47
CA ARG A 131 -0.93 20.40 -0.70
C ARG A 131 -0.98 19.19 0.20
N VAL A 132 0.15 18.51 0.35
CA VAL A 132 0.24 17.32 1.20
C VAL A 132 -0.12 17.67 2.64
N LYS A 133 0.38 18.78 3.15
CA LYS A 133 0.07 19.23 4.53
C LYS A 133 -1.41 19.49 4.77
N LYS A 134 -2.17 19.79 3.72
CA LYS A 134 -3.60 20.11 3.81
C LYS A 134 -4.51 18.89 3.66
N ILE A 135 -3.95 17.70 3.39
CA ILE A 135 -4.75 16.48 3.24
C ILE A 135 -5.35 16.06 4.59
N ALA A 136 -4.57 16.12 5.66
CA ALA A 136 -5.06 15.77 6.99
C ALA A 136 -6.08 16.79 7.49
N CYS A 137 -7.01 16.33 8.33
CA CYS A 137 -8.09 17.14 8.90
C CYS A 137 -7.72 17.79 10.23
N LYS A 138 -6.45 18.01 10.47
CA LYS A 138 -5.97 18.57 11.73
C LYS A 138 -5.22 19.89 11.57
#